data_0a4347a611aabbf55cfe8e4a8c4739b1
#
_entry.id   0a4347a611aabbf55cfe8e4a8c4739b1
#
_cell.length_a   1.000
_cell.length_b   1.000
_cell.length_c   1.000
_cell.angle_alpha   90.00
_cell.angle_beta   90.00
_cell.angle_gamma   90.00
#
_symmetry.space_group_name_H-M   'P 1'
#
loop_
_entity.id
_entity.type
_entity.pdbx_description
1 polymer ?
#
loop_
_entity_poly.entity_id
_entity_poly.type
_entity_poly.pdbx_seq_one_letter_code
_entity_poly.pdbx_strand_id
1 'polypeptide(L)'
;MISQDDIEAMKPQMPHEKVANFIVAFRGSLDPRLWINLIDEELAEYRAETFGTHNHLKELCDLLYVSTGLSLTVPEHIGLLMRDDEREKSLKQQGQVSRALEEGLAYYGEDVFMEAFARVHDSNMSKLDSNGNPILREDGKVMKGPNYKKPDLTDLLEKAA
;
A
#
# COMPACT_ATOMS: atom_id res chain seq x y z
N MET A 1 -17.45 28.26 -14.14
CA MET A 1 -16.85 27.35 -15.15
C MET A 1 -15.80 26.52 -14.41
N ILE A 2 -15.93 25.21 -14.41
CA ILE A 2 -14.96 24.31 -13.74
C ILE A 2 -13.68 24.37 -14.56
N SER A 3 -12.52 24.63 -13.92
CA SER A 3 -11.23 24.67 -14.59
C SER A 3 -10.75 23.25 -14.93
N GLN A 4 -9.79 23.14 -15.84
CA GLN A 4 -9.18 21.85 -16.19
C GLN A 4 -8.43 21.25 -15.00
N ASP A 5 -7.89 22.08 -14.13
CA ASP A 5 -7.23 21.67 -12.88
C ASP A 5 -8.25 21.12 -11.86
N ASP A 6 -9.47 21.71 -11.82
CA ASP A 6 -10.56 21.18 -10.97
C ASP A 6 -11.01 19.79 -11.46
N ILE A 7 -11.08 19.60 -12.80
CA ILE A 7 -11.44 18.29 -13.38
C ILE A 7 -10.37 17.25 -13.09
N GLU A 8 -9.09 17.59 -13.15
CA GLU A 8 -8.00 16.70 -12.82
C GLU A 8 -7.99 16.34 -11.34
N ALA A 9 -8.26 17.32 -10.45
CA ALA A 9 -8.40 17.10 -9.00
C ALA A 9 -9.61 16.22 -8.63
N MET A 10 -10.62 16.13 -9.49
CA MET A 10 -11.81 15.29 -9.27
C MET A 10 -11.62 13.84 -9.71
N LYS A 11 -10.55 13.52 -10.48
CA LYS A 11 -10.26 12.14 -10.87
C LYS A 11 -9.80 11.34 -9.65
N PRO A 12 -10.34 10.15 -9.44
CA PRO A 12 -9.83 9.26 -8.39
C PRO A 12 -8.36 8.93 -8.70
N GLN A 13 -7.48 9.25 -7.76
CA GLN A 13 -6.06 8.92 -7.90
C GLN A 13 -5.89 7.39 -7.92
N MET A 14 -5.16 6.91 -8.90
CA MET A 14 -4.79 5.50 -9.02
C MET A 14 -3.83 5.08 -7.90
N PRO A 15 -3.80 3.80 -7.51
CA PRO A 15 -2.92 3.32 -6.44
C PRO A 15 -1.46 3.76 -6.59
N HIS A 16 -0.88 3.72 -7.79
CA HIS A 16 0.51 4.13 -8.02
C HIS A 16 0.75 5.63 -7.75
N GLU A 17 -0.22 6.50 -8.04
CA GLU A 17 -0.11 7.94 -7.74
C GLU A 17 -0.14 8.19 -6.22
N LYS A 18 -1.03 7.52 -5.51
CA LYS A 18 -1.12 7.61 -4.04
C LYS A 18 0.16 7.13 -3.37
N VAL A 19 0.70 5.99 -3.79
CA VAL A 19 1.95 5.44 -3.22
C VAL A 19 3.14 6.31 -3.58
N ALA A 20 3.21 6.83 -4.81
CA ALA A 20 4.25 7.78 -5.21
C ALA A 20 4.23 9.05 -4.33
N ASN A 21 3.05 9.61 -4.08
CA ASN A 21 2.88 10.76 -3.19
C ASN A 21 3.34 10.45 -1.76
N PHE A 22 3.04 9.25 -1.24
CA PHE A 22 3.53 8.81 0.06
C PHE A 22 5.06 8.73 0.09
N ILE A 23 5.69 8.10 -0.91
CA ILE A 23 7.15 7.99 -0.98
C ILE A 23 7.80 9.37 -0.96
N VAL A 24 7.26 10.32 -1.73
CA VAL A 24 7.78 11.70 -1.77
C VAL A 24 7.58 12.41 -0.43
N ALA A 25 6.36 12.38 0.13
CA ALA A 25 6.02 13.08 1.37
C ALA A 25 6.84 12.58 2.57
N PHE A 26 7.10 11.28 2.64
CA PHE A 26 7.84 10.64 3.72
C PHE A 26 9.34 10.49 3.42
N ARG A 27 9.83 11.03 2.31
CA ARG A 27 11.23 10.85 1.88
C ARG A 27 11.63 9.37 1.90
N GLY A 28 10.72 8.53 1.43
CA GLY A 28 10.82 7.07 1.51
C GLY A 28 12.03 6.52 0.77
N SER A 29 12.50 5.38 1.21
CA SER A 29 13.61 4.67 0.57
C SER A 29 13.24 4.21 -0.84
N LEU A 30 14.20 4.35 -1.77
CA LEU A 30 14.14 3.77 -3.10
C LEU A 30 14.90 2.43 -3.19
N ASP A 31 15.36 1.89 -2.05
CA ASP A 31 16.00 0.58 -2.00
C ASP A 31 14.93 -0.52 -2.11
N PRO A 32 14.94 -1.34 -3.16
CA PRO A 32 13.95 -2.41 -3.34
C PRO A 32 13.97 -3.44 -2.21
N ARG A 33 15.09 -3.60 -1.49
CA ARG A 33 15.20 -4.54 -0.36
C ARG A 33 14.26 -4.19 0.78
N LEU A 34 14.08 -2.89 1.06
CA LEU A 34 13.08 -2.45 2.03
C LEU A 34 11.69 -2.95 1.64
N TRP A 35 11.27 -2.70 0.40
CA TRP A 35 9.93 -3.09 -0.07
C TRP A 35 9.72 -4.60 -0.12
N ILE A 36 10.75 -5.37 -0.47
CA ILE A 36 10.72 -6.85 -0.40
C ILE A 36 10.48 -7.31 1.05
N ASN A 37 11.14 -6.69 2.03
CA ASN A 37 10.93 -7.02 3.45
C ASN A 37 9.54 -6.60 3.94
N LEU A 38 9.06 -5.42 3.52
CA LEU A 38 7.70 -4.97 3.84
C LEU A 38 6.64 -5.92 3.27
N ILE A 39 6.82 -6.44 2.05
CA ILE A 39 5.90 -7.43 1.48
C ILE A 39 5.86 -8.71 2.33
N ASP A 40 6.98 -9.18 2.86
CA ASP A 40 6.99 -10.33 3.78
C ASP A 40 6.17 -10.06 5.06
N GLU A 41 6.33 -8.87 5.64
CA GLU A 41 5.57 -8.46 6.82
C GLU A 41 4.07 -8.44 6.52
N GLU A 42 3.66 -7.75 5.44
CA GLU A 42 2.25 -7.63 5.05
C GLU A 42 1.62 -8.95 4.62
N LEU A 43 2.37 -9.86 3.97
CA LEU A 43 1.89 -11.22 3.67
C LEU A 43 1.62 -12.02 4.94
N ALA A 44 2.45 -11.87 5.98
CA ALA A 44 2.24 -12.52 7.27
C ALA A 44 1.00 -11.96 7.98
N GLU A 45 0.82 -10.64 7.98
CA GLU A 45 -0.35 -9.97 8.56
C GLU A 45 -1.63 -10.36 7.80
N TYR A 46 -1.62 -10.33 6.47
CA TYR A 46 -2.73 -10.78 5.63
C TYR A 46 -3.17 -12.23 5.94
N ARG A 47 -2.21 -13.14 6.09
CA ARG A 47 -2.52 -14.55 6.38
C ARG A 47 -3.04 -14.79 7.79
N ALA A 48 -2.76 -13.89 8.72
CA ALA A 48 -3.24 -13.99 10.10
C ALA A 48 -4.71 -13.56 10.24
N GLU A 49 -5.25 -12.83 9.25
CA GLU A 49 -6.61 -12.32 9.32
C GLU A 49 -7.65 -13.32 8.78
N THR A 50 -8.86 -13.24 9.34
CA THR A 50 -9.99 -14.05 8.87
C THR A 50 -10.51 -13.48 7.54
N PHE A 51 -10.60 -14.33 6.53
CA PHE A 51 -11.10 -13.98 5.20
C PHE A 51 -12.50 -13.32 5.28
N GLY A 52 -12.68 -12.26 4.51
CA GLY A 52 -13.97 -11.55 4.40
C GLY A 52 -14.22 -10.51 5.50
N THR A 53 -13.30 -10.33 6.46
CA THR A 53 -13.41 -9.30 7.50
C THR A 53 -12.83 -7.95 7.04
N HIS A 54 -13.19 -6.87 7.74
CA HIS A 54 -12.61 -5.56 7.48
C HIS A 54 -11.09 -5.50 7.73
N ASN A 55 -10.58 -6.29 8.66
CA ASN A 55 -9.14 -6.44 8.86
C ASN A 55 -8.48 -7.12 7.66
N HIS A 56 -9.05 -8.21 7.15
CA HIS A 56 -8.56 -8.87 5.95
C HIS A 56 -8.55 -7.92 4.73
N LEU A 57 -9.60 -7.12 4.56
CA LEU A 57 -9.65 -6.09 3.51
C LEU A 57 -8.54 -5.03 3.69
N LYS A 58 -8.29 -4.62 4.94
CA LYS A 58 -7.20 -3.68 5.26
C LYS A 58 -5.85 -4.26 4.86
N GLU A 59 -5.54 -5.49 5.28
CA GLU A 59 -4.25 -6.12 4.95
C GLU A 59 -4.08 -6.35 3.45
N LEU A 60 -5.18 -6.60 2.73
CA LEU A 60 -5.16 -6.67 1.28
C LEU A 60 -4.78 -5.32 0.64
N CYS A 61 -5.28 -4.22 1.18
CA CYS A 61 -4.89 -2.87 0.76
C CYS A 61 -3.42 -2.59 1.07
N ASP A 62 -2.91 -3.01 2.23
CA ASP A 62 -1.51 -2.86 2.60
C ASP A 62 -0.60 -3.68 1.68
N LEU A 63 -1.00 -4.90 1.28
CA LEU A 63 -0.28 -5.67 0.26
C LEU A 63 -0.20 -4.94 -1.08
N LEU A 64 -1.29 -4.35 -1.55
CA LEU A 64 -1.25 -3.54 -2.78
C LEU A 64 -0.34 -2.32 -2.59
N TYR A 65 -0.37 -1.70 -1.42
CA TYR A 65 0.43 -0.52 -1.11
C TYR A 65 1.94 -0.81 -1.21
N VAL A 66 2.42 -1.85 -0.53
CA VAL A 66 3.84 -2.20 -0.52
C VAL A 66 4.31 -2.81 -1.85
N SER A 67 3.48 -3.59 -2.54
CA SER A 67 3.82 -4.12 -3.86
C SER A 67 3.90 -3.02 -4.93
N THR A 68 3.03 -2.02 -4.84
CA THR A 68 3.11 -0.82 -5.68
C THR A 68 4.38 -0.02 -5.37
N GLY A 69 4.74 0.12 -4.09
CA GLY A 69 6.00 0.74 -3.67
C GLY A 69 7.22 0.05 -4.28
N LEU A 70 7.25 -1.28 -4.26
CA LEU A 70 8.32 -2.04 -4.92
C LEU A 70 8.39 -1.73 -6.42
N SER A 71 7.26 -1.77 -7.12
CA SER A 71 7.22 -1.51 -8.57
C SER A 71 7.68 -0.09 -8.95
N LEU A 72 7.45 0.90 -8.08
CA LEU A 72 7.90 2.28 -8.29
C LEU A 72 9.40 2.48 -7.99
N THR A 73 9.99 1.62 -7.15
CA THR A 73 11.39 1.73 -6.72
C THR A 73 12.33 0.84 -7.51
N VAL A 74 11.83 -0.07 -8.33
CA VAL A 74 12.62 -0.96 -9.21
C VAL A 74 12.37 -0.58 -10.67
N PRO A 75 13.03 0.47 -11.20
CA PRO A 75 13.15 0.63 -12.65
C PRO A 75 13.87 -0.60 -13.24
N GLU A 76 13.54 -0.98 -14.48
CA GLU A 76 14.06 -2.19 -15.14
C GLU A 76 15.58 -2.37 -15.02
N HIS A 77 16.34 -1.26 -15.07
CA HIS A 77 17.79 -1.28 -14.95
C HIS A 77 18.32 -1.49 -13.53
N ILE A 78 17.55 -1.14 -12.48
CA ILE A 78 17.94 -1.35 -11.07
C ILE A 78 17.72 -2.82 -10.68
N GLY A 79 16.75 -3.49 -11.27
CA GLY A 79 16.56 -4.92 -11.06
C GLY A 79 17.79 -5.77 -11.37
N LEU A 80 18.68 -5.28 -12.24
CA LEU A 80 19.96 -5.91 -12.57
C LEU A 80 20.99 -5.85 -11.41
N LEU A 81 20.80 -4.92 -10.46
CA LEU A 81 21.69 -4.76 -9.30
C LEU A 81 21.27 -5.64 -8.10
N MET A 82 20.11 -6.28 -8.19
CA MET A 82 19.67 -7.22 -7.15
C MET A 82 20.41 -8.58 -7.34
N ARG A 83 20.72 -9.22 -6.21
CA ARG A 83 21.25 -10.59 -6.22
C ARG A 83 20.21 -11.57 -6.73
N ASP A 84 20.64 -12.71 -7.23
CA ASP A 84 19.74 -13.72 -7.79
C ASP A 84 18.72 -14.24 -6.76
N ASP A 85 19.17 -14.44 -5.51
CA ASP A 85 18.28 -14.85 -4.41
C ASP A 85 17.23 -13.80 -4.06
N GLU A 86 17.59 -12.52 -4.12
CA GLU A 86 16.65 -11.41 -3.91
C GLU A 86 15.61 -11.34 -5.03
N ARG A 87 16.03 -11.54 -6.27
CA ARG A 87 15.12 -11.59 -7.44
C ARG A 87 14.16 -12.76 -7.38
N GLU A 88 14.64 -13.95 -7.05
CA GLU A 88 13.83 -15.15 -6.90
C GLU A 88 12.78 -14.96 -5.80
N LYS A 89 13.20 -14.44 -4.65
CA LYS A 89 12.30 -14.10 -3.54
C LYS A 89 11.22 -13.13 -3.99
N SER A 90 11.60 -12.04 -4.66
CA SER A 90 10.68 -11.02 -5.14
C SER A 90 9.65 -11.59 -6.12
N LEU A 91 10.06 -12.41 -7.08
CA LEU A 91 9.16 -13.06 -8.04
C LEU A 91 8.14 -13.97 -7.34
N LYS A 92 8.59 -14.75 -6.36
CA LYS A 92 7.70 -15.60 -5.55
C LYS A 92 6.66 -14.77 -4.77
N GLN A 93 7.10 -13.69 -4.14
CA GLN A 93 6.22 -12.77 -3.43
C GLN A 93 5.19 -12.14 -4.35
N GLN A 94 5.59 -11.67 -5.52
CA GLN A 94 4.68 -11.07 -6.51
C GLN A 94 3.59 -12.05 -6.94
N GLY A 95 3.92 -13.33 -7.14
CA GLY A 95 2.93 -14.36 -7.40
C GLY A 95 1.92 -14.55 -6.27
N GLN A 96 2.38 -14.52 -5.02
CA GLN A 96 1.53 -14.63 -3.83
C GLN A 96 0.63 -13.40 -3.67
N VAL A 97 1.18 -12.20 -3.86
CA VAL A 97 0.42 -10.94 -3.81
C VAL A 97 -0.63 -10.88 -4.91
N SER A 98 -0.28 -11.21 -6.15
CA SER A 98 -1.22 -11.20 -7.28
C SER A 98 -2.41 -12.13 -7.02
N ARG A 99 -2.17 -13.33 -6.50
CA ARG A 99 -3.24 -14.27 -6.13
C ARG A 99 -4.15 -13.69 -5.05
N ALA A 100 -3.57 -13.11 -3.98
CA ALA A 100 -4.35 -12.49 -2.91
C ALA A 100 -5.21 -11.33 -3.43
N LEU A 101 -4.66 -10.49 -4.30
CA LEU A 101 -5.38 -9.36 -4.90
C LEU A 101 -6.50 -9.82 -5.83
N GLU A 102 -6.27 -10.83 -6.66
CA GLU A 102 -7.31 -11.41 -7.54
C GLU A 102 -8.48 -11.99 -6.73
N GLU A 103 -8.18 -12.79 -5.70
CA GLU A 103 -9.18 -13.35 -4.80
C GLU A 103 -9.96 -12.27 -4.05
N GLY A 104 -9.26 -11.25 -3.54
CA GLY A 104 -9.86 -10.13 -2.82
C GLY A 104 -10.75 -9.27 -3.72
N LEU A 105 -10.29 -8.91 -4.91
CA LEU A 105 -11.09 -8.15 -5.88
C LEU A 105 -12.35 -8.91 -6.30
N ALA A 106 -12.26 -10.23 -6.50
CA ALA A 106 -13.41 -11.06 -6.81
C ALA A 106 -14.43 -11.12 -5.66
N TYR A 107 -13.95 -11.10 -4.42
CA TYR A 107 -14.81 -11.17 -3.23
C TYR A 107 -15.44 -9.83 -2.84
N TYR A 108 -14.63 -8.78 -2.71
CA TYR A 108 -15.10 -7.46 -2.23
C TYR A 108 -15.69 -6.59 -3.33
N GLY A 109 -15.28 -6.79 -4.57
CA GLY A 109 -15.59 -5.91 -5.69
C GLY A 109 -14.64 -4.71 -5.78
N GLU A 110 -14.50 -4.18 -6.98
CA GLU A 110 -13.57 -3.10 -7.29
C GLU A 110 -13.89 -1.81 -6.52
N ASP A 111 -15.16 -1.40 -6.47
CA ASP A 111 -15.57 -0.15 -5.81
C ASP A 111 -15.24 -0.16 -4.30
N VAL A 112 -15.56 -1.25 -3.61
CA VAL A 112 -15.25 -1.43 -2.17
C VAL A 112 -13.75 -1.45 -1.95
N PHE A 113 -13.02 -2.18 -2.78
CA PHE A 113 -11.57 -2.28 -2.67
C PHE A 113 -10.87 -0.94 -2.88
N MET A 114 -11.27 -0.17 -3.90
CA MET A 114 -10.68 1.14 -4.20
C MET A 114 -11.01 2.17 -3.11
N GLU A 115 -12.21 2.17 -2.55
CA GLU A 115 -12.56 3.02 -1.41
C GLU A 115 -11.75 2.64 -0.15
N ALA A 116 -11.62 1.34 0.12
CA ALA A 116 -10.78 0.86 1.22
C ALA A 116 -9.32 1.28 1.05
N PHE A 117 -8.78 1.15 -0.16
CA PHE A 117 -7.42 1.59 -0.47
C PHE A 117 -7.22 3.09 -0.25
N ALA A 118 -8.18 3.92 -0.66
CA ALA A 118 -8.14 5.37 -0.41
C ALA A 118 -8.09 5.69 1.09
N ARG A 119 -8.88 5.03 1.92
CA ARG A 119 -8.88 5.20 3.38
C ARG A 119 -7.58 4.71 4.02
N VAL A 120 -7.02 3.61 3.55
CA VAL A 120 -5.70 3.11 3.99
C VAL A 120 -4.60 4.09 3.61
N HIS A 121 -4.66 4.68 2.41
CA HIS A 121 -3.74 5.74 2.01
C HIS A 121 -3.80 6.95 2.93
N ASP A 122 -5.00 7.47 3.23
CA ASP A 122 -5.18 8.60 4.14
C ASP A 122 -4.64 8.29 5.55
N SER A 123 -4.85 7.05 6.01
CA SER A 123 -4.25 6.55 7.26
C SER A 123 -2.72 6.55 7.20
N ASN A 124 -2.14 6.07 6.11
CA ASN A 124 -0.69 6.08 5.92
C ASN A 124 -0.13 7.51 5.90
N MET A 125 -0.80 8.46 5.24
CA MET A 125 -0.41 9.86 5.23
C MET A 125 -0.48 10.51 6.62
N SER A 126 -1.28 9.98 7.53
CA SER A 126 -1.39 10.47 8.93
C SER A 126 -0.24 10.03 9.84
N LYS A 127 0.75 9.27 9.34
CA LYS A 127 1.88 8.75 10.14
C LYS A 127 2.96 9.79 10.47
N LEU A 128 2.85 11.01 9.94
CA LEU A 128 3.80 12.10 10.23
C LEU A 128 3.80 12.49 11.71
N ASP A 129 4.93 12.97 12.22
CA ASP A 129 5.03 13.53 13.55
C ASP A 129 4.33 14.89 13.67
N SER A 130 4.34 15.50 14.85
CA SER A 130 3.68 16.79 15.12
C SER A 130 4.28 17.96 14.33
N ASN A 131 5.48 17.81 13.80
CA ASN A 131 6.19 18.80 12.98
C ASN A 131 6.05 18.52 11.47
N GLY A 132 5.28 17.50 11.08
CA GLY A 132 5.11 17.08 9.70
C GLY A 132 6.30 16.28 9.14
N ASN A 133 7.14 15.68 10.01
CA ASN A 133 8.27 14.85 9.61
C ASN A 133 7.94 13.36 9.75
N PRO A 134 8.54 12.50 8.91
CA PRO A 134 8.42 11.07 9.06
C PRO A 134 9.24 10.55 10.25
N ILE A 135 8.70 9.55 10.94
CA ILE A 135 9.42 8.73 11.91
C ILE A 135 9.79 7.43 11.22
N LEU A 136 11.08 7.16 11.10
CA LEU A 136 11.58 6.01 10.35
C LEU A 136 12.19 4.96 11.28
N ARG A 137 11.90 3.67 10.99
CA ARG A 137 12.65 2.54 11.56
C ARG A 137 14.05 2.50 10.92
N GLU A 138 14.99 1.79 11.51
CA GLU A 138 16.39 1.72 11.06
C GLU A 138 16.52 1.28 9.58
N ASP A 139 15.64 0.39 9.12
CA ASP A 139 15.61 -0.08 7.72
C ASP A 139 14.87 0.87 6.76
N GLY A 140 14.32 1.97 7.26
CA GLY A 140 13.59 2.98 6.49
C GLY A 140 12.08 2.82 6.48
N LYS A 141 11.51 1.81 7.18
CA LYS A 141 10.04 1.70 7.32
C LYS A 141 9.48 2.91 8.06
N VAL A 142 8.43 3.50 7.50
CA VAL A 142 7.68 4.59 8.14
C VAL A 142 6.89 4.05 9.34
N MET A 143 7.11 4.66 10.49
CA MET A 143 6.47 4.31 11.75
C MET A 143 5.29 5.24 12.05
N LYS A 144 4.35 4.76 12.86
CA LYS A 144 3.20 5.55 13.32
C LYS A 144 3.66 6.70 14.21
N GLY A 145 3.26 7.91 13.87
CA GLY A 145 3.49 9.10 14.68
C GLY A 145 2.30 9.42 15.59
N PRO A 146 2.37 10.54 16.35
CA PRO A 146 1.34 10.92 17.31
C PRO A 146 -0.01 11.29 16.66
N ASN A 147 0.01 11.65 15.38
CA ASN A 147 -1.19 12.02 14.63
C ASN A 147 -1.79 10.86 13.84
N TYR A 148 -1.25 9.66 13.99
CA TYR A 148 -1.71 8.48 13.26
C TYR A 148 -3.19 8.18 13.53
N LYS A 149 -3.94 7.99 12.45
CA LYS A 149 -5.35 7.60 12.48
C LYS A 149 -5.51 6.25 11.79
N LYS A 150 -5.94 5.24 12.55
CA LYS A 150 -6.26 3.92 11.99
C LYS A 150 -7.38 4.04 10.96
N PRO A 151 -7.30 3.34 9.80
CA PRO A 151 -8.40 3.35 8.84
C PRO A 151 -9.62 2.62 9.41
N ASP A 152 -10.81 3.18 9.19
CA ASP A 152 -12.08 2.52 9.48
C ASP A 152 -12.71 2.04 8.18
N LEU A 153 -12.86 0.73 8.05
CA LEU A 153 -13.42 0.06 6.88
C LEU A 153 -14.72 -0.69 7.20
N THR A 154 -15.24 -0.56 8.42
CA THR A 154 -16.37 -1.36 8.92
C THR A 154 -17.63 -1.15 8.08
N ASP A 155 -17.95 0.09 7.71
CA ASP A 155 -19.13 0.42 6.90
C ASP A 155 -19.10 -0.13 5.48
N LEU A 156 -17.91 -0.41 4.95
CA LEU A 156 -17.75 -0.92 3.58
C LEU A 156 -18.29 -2.34 3.41
N LEU A 157 -18.29 -3.14 4.48
CA LEU A 157 -18.76 -4.53 4.46
C LEU A 157 -20.21 -4.68 4.89
N GLU A 158 -20.77 -3.72 5.62
CA GLU A 158 -22.17 -3.73 6.08
C GLU A 158 -23.16 -3.56 4.92
N LYS A 159 -22.74 -2.93 3.81
CA LYS A 159 -23.55 -2.71 2.61
C LYS A 159 -23.65 -3.92 1.68
N ALA A 160 -22.86 -4.96 1.91
CA ALA A 160 -22.81 -6.17 1.08
C ALA A 160 -23.72 -7.30 1.59
N ALA A 161 -24.49 -7.05 2.65
CA ALA A 161 -25.47 -7.98 3.20
C ALA A 161 -26.85 -7.84 2.54
#